data_8149728494da44c92892ebd884344117
#
_entry.id   8149728494da44c92892ebd884344117
#
_cell.length_a   1.000
_cell.length_b   1.000
_cell.length_c   1.000
_cell.angle_alpha   90.00
_cell.angle_beta   90.00
_cell.angle_gamma   90.00
#
_symmetry.space_group_name_H-M   'P 1'
#
loop_
_entity.id
_entity.type
_entity.pdbx_description
1 polymer ?
#
loop_
_entity_poly.entity_id
_entity_poly.type
_entity_poly.pdbx_seq_one_letter_code
_entity_poly.pdbx_strand_id
1 'polypeptide(L)'
;MEKTYCDLMLLASGVIAALAVSIIGIKIPSKQEFRKLRTARATLAASFITLSILNFICYFTGYDEDLDRLNTMIVAAFQALLLTGTLLVFIRPDVVTGKWVGLQVAAISLITALLYFIMFLFPGIYPVFFYTGAALLVLQLVLYSISFFKSQNMTLNDLNDYYADDFSPRLGGIRAGFILMLIIGVMALCTLVTGPWFYSIFVPAYLICYTIVAICMIRYVNITSFILPAVSQDSTE
;
A
#
# COMPACT_ATOMS: atom_id res chain seq x y z
N MET A 1 -5.97 20.66 19.64
CA MET A 1 -6.09 19.48 18.77
C MET A 1 -5.67 19.79 17.33
N GLU A 2 -6.16 20.88 16.74
CA GLU A 2 -5.83 21.26 15.36
C GLU A 2 -4.32 21.43 15.13
N LYS A 3 -3.62 22.18 16.00
CA LYS A 3 -2.17 22.32 15.91
C LYS A 3 -1.42 20.98 15.97
N THR A 4 -1.82 20.09 16.87
CA THR A 4 -1.20 18.77 17.01
C THR A 4 -1.44 17.91 15.74
N TYR A 5 -2.62 18.03 15.12
CA TYR A 5 -2.92 17.36 13.86
C TYR A 5 -2.02 17.87 12.73
N CYS A 6 -1.91 19.20 12.57
CA CYS A 6 -1.05 19.80 11.54
C CYS A 6 0.43 19.40 11.72
N ASP A 7 0.94 19.44 12.97
CA ASP A 7 2.32 19.04 13.28
C ASP A 7 2.56 17.56 12.92
N LEU A 8 1.58 16.67 13.18
CA LEU A 8 1.64 15.26 12.83
C LEU A 8 1.62 15.05 11.31
N MET A 9 0.81 15.79 10.57
CA MET A 9 0.77 15.69 9.10
C MET A 9 2.09 16.15 8.45
N LEU A 10 2.70 17.21 8.98
CA LEU A 10 4.01 17.65 8.52
C LEU A 10 5.10 16.62 8.80
N LEU A 11 5.13 16.04 10.01
CA LEU A 11 6.05 14.97 10.37
C LEU A 11 5.86 13.75 9.46
N ALA A 12 4.61 13.35 9.24
CA ALA A 12 4.26 12.24 8.38
C ALA A 12 4.71 12.45 6.94
N SER A 13 4.49 13.65 6.40
CA SER A 13 4.97 14.03 5.07
C SER A 13 6.48 13.83 4.94
N GLY A 14 7.26 14.34 5.89
CA GLY A 14 8.71 14.24 5.87
C GLY A 14 9.22 12.79 5.96
N VAL A 15 8.69 12.00 6.88
CA VAL A 15 9.07 10.58 7.05
C VAL A 15 8.75 9.78 5.80
N ILE A 16 7.54 9.93 5.25
CA ILE A 16 7.12 9.17 4.05
C ILE A 16 7.92 9.60 2.81
N ALA A 17 8.26 10.90 2.67
CA ALA A 17 9.15 11.36 1.61
C ALA A 17 10.53 10.69 1.71
N ALA A 18 11.11 10.61 2.91
CA ALA A 18 12.39 9.93 3.13
C ALA A 18 12.33 8.44 2.79
N LEU A 19 11.23 7.75 3.13
CA LEU A 19 11.00 6.36 2.73
C LEU A 19 10.89 6.22 1.21
N ALA A 20 10.18 7.12 0.52
CA ALA A 20 10.08 7.12 -0.93
C ALA A 20 11.46 7.26 -1.61
N VAL A 21 12.28 8.21 -1.14
CA VAL A 21 13.65 8.40 -1.64
C VAL A 21 14.50 7.15 -1.40
N SER A 22 14.39 6.53 -0.22
CA SER A 22 15.11 5.30 0.11
C SER A 22 14.73 4.15 -0.85
N ILE A 23 13.45 4.00 -1.19
CA ILE A 23 12.96 2.97 -2.14
C ILE A 23 13.47 3.27 -3.56
N ILE A 24 13.47 4.54 -4.00
CA ILE A 24 14.02 4.93 -5.31
C ILE A 24 15.51 4.59 -5.42
N GLY A 25 16.25 4.78 -4.35
CA GLY A 25 17.69 4.51 -4.26
C GLY A 25 18.09 3.05 -4.42
N ILE A 26 17.14 2.10 -4.33
CA ILE A 26 17.43 0.67 -4.50
C ILE A 26 17.84 0.39 -5.95
N LYS A 27 19.04 -0.16 -6.14
CA LYS A 27 19.51 -0.56 -7.47
C LYS A 27 18.96 -1.94 -7.83
N ILE A 28 18.16 -2.01 -8.90
CA ILE A 28 17.65 -3.27 -9.47
C ILE A 28 18.32 -3.46 -10.85
N PRO A 29 18.86 -4.65 -11.16
CA PRO A 29 19.50 -4.92 -12.43
C PRO A 29 18.61 -4.61 -13.62
N SER A 30 19.21 -4.17 -14.75
CA SER A 30 18.48 -3.76 -15.97
C SER A 30 17.93 -4.93 -16.78
N LYS A 31 18.25 -6.19 -16.43
CA LYS A 31 17.78 -7.39 -17.13
C LYS A 31 16.25 -7.43 -17.25
N GLN A 32 15.74 -8.05 -18.31
CA GLN A 32 14.30 -8.07 -18.62
C GLN A 32 13.48 -8.84 -17.56
N GLU A 33 14.05 -9.85 -16.94
CA GLU A 33 13.50 -10.64 -15.85
C GLU A 33 13.06 -9.77 -14.66
N PHE A 34 13.81 -8.69 -14.35
CA PHE A 34 13.51 -7.76 -13.27
C PHE A 34 12.56 -6.61 -13.65
N ARG A 35 11.98 -6.62 -14.87
CA ARG A 35 11.10 -5.53 -15.32
C ARG A 35 9.91 -5.30 -14.38
N LYS A 36 9.22 -6.37 -13.99
CA LYS A 36 8.07 -6.28 -13.07
C LYS A 36 8.48 -5.76 -11.69
N LEU A 37 9.65 -6.19 -11.20
CA LEU A 37 10.20 -5.73 -9.92
C LEU A 37 10.55 -4.23 -9.97
N ARG A 38 11.14 -3.75 -11.05
CA ARG A 38 11.39 -2.30 -11.26
C ARG A 38 10.09 -1.50 -11.30
N THR A 39 9.07 -2.02 -11.99
CA THR A 39 7.74 -1.38 -12.02
C THR A 39 7.13 -1.34 -10.63
N ALA A 40 7.15 -2.44 -9.88
CA ALA A 40 6.64 -2.50 -8.51
C ALA A 40 7.35 -1.51 -7.59
N ARG A 41 8.70 -1.40 -7.67
CA ARG A 41 9.47 -0.39 -6.95
C ARG A 41 9.03 1.04 -7.29
N ALA A 42 8.90 1.33 -8.58
CA ALA A 42 8.48 2.67 -9.04
C ALA A 42 7.06 3.01 -8.58
N THR A 43 6.14 2.04 -8.65
CA THR A 43 4.76 2.18 -8.18
C THR A 43 4.71 2.44 -6.67
N LEU A 44 5.49 1.70 -5.88
CA LEU A 44 5.56 1.89 -4.44
C LEU A 44 6.14 3.26 -4.08
N ALA A 45 7.23 3.66 -4.73
CA ALA A 45 7.82 4.98 -4.52
C ALA A 45 6.85 6.11 -4.90
N ALA A 46 6.16 6.00 -6.03
CA ALA A 46 5.14 6.96 -6.45
C ALA A 46 3.98 7.04 -5.43
N SER A 47 3.53 5.89 -4.90
CA SER A 47 2.53 5.81 -3.84
C SER A 47 2.95 6.60 -2.59
N PHE A 48 4.19 6.41 -2.14
CA PHE A 48 4.71 7.13 -0.97
C PHE A 48 4.90 8.63 -1.23
N ILE A 49 5.35 9.01 -2.44
CA ILE A 49 5.44 10.43 -2.83
C ILE A 49 4.05 11.07 -2.79
N THR A 50 3.05 10.41 -3.38
CA THR A 50 1.67 10.92 -3.39
C THR A 50 1.12 11.08 -1.97
N LEU A 51 1.33 10.09 -1.11
CA LEU A 51 0.90 10.16 0.29
C LEU A 51 1.62 11.29 1.06
N SER A 52 2.92 11.47 0.82
CA SER A 52 3.68 12.60 1.40
C SER A 52 3.11 13.94 0.97
N ILE A 53 2.82 14.12 -0.31
CA ILE A 53 2.22 15.36 -0.84
C ILE A 53 0.85 15.61 -0.21
N LEU A 54 0.00 14.58 -0.10
CA LEU A 54 -1.32 14.71 0.52
C LEU A 54 -1.22 15.12 1.99
N ASN A 55 -0.34 14.49 2.76
CA ASN A 55 -0.11 14.89 4.15
C ASN A 55 0.38 16.33 4.26
N PHE A 56 1.23 16.77 3.32
CA PHE A 56 1.72 18.15 3.27
C PHE A 56 0.59 19.13 2.93
N ILE A 57 -0.31 18.78 2.02
CA ILE A 57 -1.50 19.59 1.71
C ILE A 57 -2.39 19.71 2.96
N CYS A 58 -2.66 18.60 3.66
CA CYS A 58 -3.46 18.60 4.89
C CYS A 58 -2.85 19.52 5.98
N TYR A 59 -1.54 19.65 6.05
CA TYR A 59 -0.88 20.61 6.93
C TYR A 59 -1.31 22.08 6.66
N PHE A 60 -1.46 22.47 5.39
CA PHE A 60 -1.84 23.83 5.01
C PHE A 60 -3.35 24.08 5.03
N THR A 61 -4.16 23.08 4.73
CA THR A 61 -5.63 23.22 4.71
C THR A 61 -6.24 23.24 6.10
N GLY A 62 -5.48 22.78 7.10
CA GLY A 62 -6.00 22.60 8.45
C GLY A 62 -6.91 21.38 8.57
N TYR A 63 -7.54 21.23 9.75
CA TYR A 63 -8.43 20.13 10.04
C TYR A 63 -9.87 20.46 9.65
N ASP A 64 -10.43 19.68 8.72
CA ASP A 64 -11.84 19.63 8.39
C ASP A 64 -12.31 18.18 8.51
N GLU A 65 -13.28 17.92 9.39
CA GLU A 65 -13.64 16.55 9.78
C GLU A 65 -14.16 15.72 8.62
N ASP A 66 -15.04 16.27 7.80
CA ASP A 66 -15.66 15.55 6.69
C ASP A 66 -14.67 15.35 5.53
N LEU A 67 -13.91 16.39 5.22
CA LEU A 67 -12.88 16.33 4.18
C LEU A 67 -11.75 15.36 4.56
N ASP A 68 -11.29 15.39 5.81
CA ASP A 68 -10.21 14.51 6.28
C ASP A 68 -10.63 13.05 6.34
N ARG A 69 -11.87 12.76 6.74
CA ARG A 69 -12.43 11.41 6.68
C ARG A 69 -12.51 10.89 5.25
N LEU A 70 -13.02 11.72 4.32
CA LEU A 70 -13.10 11.37 2.91
C LEU A 70 -11.71 11.14 2.31
N ASN A 71 -10.76 12.05 2.56
CA ASN A 71 -9.38 11.92 2.11
C ASN A 71 -8.74 10.63 2.65
N THR A 72 -8.90 10.33 3.94
CA THR A 72 -8.36 9.12 4.56
C THR A 72 -8.91 7.86 3.90
N MET A 73 -10.20 7.80 3.63
CA MET A 73 -10.85 6.68 2.94
C MET A 73 -10.28 6.48 1.53
N ILE A 74 -10.15 7.55 0.75
CA ILE A 74 -9.62 7.52 -0.62
C ILE A 74 -8.16 7.08 -0.63
N VAL A 75 -7.34 7.68 0.25
CA VAL A 75 -5.93 7.33 0.39
C VAL A 75 -5.80 5.85 0.78
N ALA A 76 -6.60 5.36 1.73
CA ALA A 76 -6.59 3.96 2.14
C ALA A 76 -6.93 3.02 0.97
N ALA A 77 -7.90 3.38 0.11
CA ALA A 77 -8.27 2.58 -1.06
C ALA A 77 -7.13 2.49 -2.09
N PHE A 78 -6.48 3.62 -2.41
CA PHE A 78 -5.33 3.63 -3.31
C PHE A 78 -4.12 2.91 -2.72
N GLN A 79 -3.82 3.12 -1.44
CA GLN A 79 -2.71 2.45 -0.76
C GLN A 79 -2.94 0.94 -0.71
N ALA A 80 -4.15 0.49 -0.39
CA ALA A 80 -4.50 -0.93 -0.40
C ALA A 80 -4.23 -1.57 -1.78
N LEU A 81 -4.60 -0.90 -2.88
CA LEU A 81 -4.33 -1.35 -4.25
C LEU A 81 -2.82 -1.42 -4.53
N LEU A 82 -2.12 -0.31 -4.32
CA LEU A 82 -0.72 -0.18 -4.73
C LEU A 82 0.20 -1.10 -3.92
N LEU A 83 -0.04 -1.19 -2.62
CA LEU A 83 0.77 -2.01 -1.72
C LEU A 83 0.47 -3.51 -1.92
N THR A 84 -0.80 -3.90 -2.02
CA THR A 84 -1.17 -5.30 -2.32
C THR A 84 -0.64 -5.71 -3.70
N GLY A 85 -0.79 -4.85 -4.71
CA GLY A 85 -0.25 -5.09 -6.04
C GLY A 85 1.27 -5.30 -6.02
N THR A 86 1.99 -4.46 -5.27
CA THR A 86 3.45 -4.59 -5.12
C THR A 86 3.83 -5.90 -4.44
N LEU A 87 3.16 -6.28 -3.34
CA LEU A 87 3.44 -7.54 -2.64
C LEU A 87 3.10 -8.75 -3.50
N LEU A 88 2.02 -8.71 -4.27
CA LEU A 88 1.67 -9.76 -5.22
C LEU A 88 2.72 -9.92 -6.33
N VAL A 89 3.32 -8.82 -6.81
CA VAL A 89 4.42 -8.90 -7.80
C VAL A 89 5.63 -9.64 -7.21
N PHE A 90 5.90 -9.51 -5.91
CA PHE A 90 7.00 -10.24 -5.28
C PHE A 90 6.73 -11.74 -5.15
N ILE A 91 5.47 -12.13 -4.92
CA ILE A 91 5.09 -13.54 -4.73
C ILE A 91 4.80 -14.19 -6.09
N ARG A 92 3.95 -13.56 -6.89
CA ARG A 92 3.43 -14.11 -8.14
C ARG A 92 3.22 -13.02 -9.20
N PRO A 93 4.29 -12.63 -9.91
CA PRO A 93 4.25 -11.51 -10.85
C PRO A 93 3.24 -11.69 -11.99
N ASP A 94 2.80 -12.92 -12.27
CA ASP A 94 1.87 -13.23 -13.38
C ASP A 94 0.43 -12.82 -13.06
N VAL A 95 0.05 -12.78 -11.78
CA VAL A 95 -1.31 -12.40 -11.33
C VAL A 95 -1.54 -10.90 -11.54
N VAL A 96 -0.50 -10.08 -11.42
CA VAL A 96 -0.62 -8.62 -11.55
C VAL A 96 -0.44 -8.20 -13.00
N THR A 97 -1.54 -7.97 -13.68
CA THR A 97 -1.55 -7.46 -15.06
C THR A 97 -1.81 -5.95 -15.07
N GLY A 98 -1.23 -5.24 -16.06
CA GLY A 98 -1.47 -3.80 -16.22
C GLY A 98 -2.95 -3.46 -16.42
N LYS A 99 -3.72 -4.34 -17.07
CA LYS A 99 -5.17 -4.18 -17.25
C LYS A 99 -5.90 -4.25 -15.91
N TRP A 100 -5.53 -5.20 -15.04
CA TRP A 100 -6.12 -5.34 -13.71
C TRP A 100 -5.87 -4.09 -12.85
N VAL A 101 -4.62 -3.62 -12.80
CA VAL A 101 -4.27 -2.38 -12.06
C VAL A 101 -5.01 -1.18 -12.64
N GLY A 102 -5.01 -1.01 -13.96
CA GLY A 102 -5.67 0.11 -14.64
C GLY A 102 -7.18 0.16 -14.36
N LEU A 103 -7.86 -0.99 -14.38
CA LEU A 103 -9.29 -1.08 -14.07
C LEU A 103 -9.57 -0.69 -12.62
N GLN A 104 -8.75 -1.15 -11.67
CA GLN A 104 -8.89 -0.82 -10.25
C GLN A 104 -8.65 0.68 -10.00
N VAL A 105 -7.60 1.25 -10.59
CA VAL A 105 -7.32 2.68 -10.50
C VAL A 105 -8.48 3.50 -11.06
N ALA A 106 -9.00 3.13 -12.23
CA ALA A 106 -10.14 3.80 -12.84
C ALA A 106 -11.39 3.73 -11.96
N ALA A 107 -11.70 2.55 -11.39
CA ALA A 107 -12.85 2.36 -10.50
C ALA A 107 -12.72 3.23 -9.23
N ILE A 108 -11.55 3.20 -8.55
CA ILE A 108 -11.32 4.01 -7.35
C ILE A 108 -11.41 5.51 -7.69
N SER A 109 -10.81 5.94 -8.80
CA SER A 109 -10.85 7.34 -9.24
C SER A 109 -12.27 7.81 -9.55
N LEU A 110 -13.09 6.97 -10.18
CA LEU A 110 -14.48 7.27 -10.48
C LEU A 110 -15.32 7.42 -9.18
N ILE A 111 -15.15 6.48 -8.25
CA ILE A 111 -15.83 6.55 -6.94
C ILE A 111 -15.38 7.79 -6.17
N THR A 112 -14.09 8.11 -6.18
CA THR A 112 -13.51 9.32 -5.58
C THR A 112 -14.15 10.58 -6.14
N ALA A 113 -14.19 10.73 -7.47
CA ALA A 113 -14.79 11.87 -8.12
C ALA A 113 -16.27 12.02 -7.78
N LEU A 114 -17.02 10.90 -7.74
CA LEU A 114 -18.42 10.87 -7.37
C LEU A 114 -18.62 11.31 -5.91
N LEU A 115 -17.81 10.84 -4.98
CA LEU A 115 -17.93 11.20 -3.57
C LEU A 115 -17.66 12.69 -3.32
N TYR A 116 -16.62 13.25 -3.94
CA TYR A 116 -16.37 14.70 -3.87
C TYR A 116 -17.52 15.49 -4.51
N PHE A 117 -17.99 15.07 -5.68
CA PHE A 117 -19.12 15.71 -6.34
C PHE A 117 -20.37 15.76 -5.45
N ILE A 118 -20.70 14.64 -4.79
CA ILE A 118 -21.86 14.57 -3.88
C ILE A 118 -21.62 15.40 -2.62
N MET A 119 -20.41 15.37 -2.04
CA MET A 119 -20.06 16.13 -0.84
C MET A 119 -20.30 17.64 -1.06
N PHE A 120 -19.86 18.18 -2.21
CA PHE A 120 -19.97 19.62 -2.47
C PHE A 120 -21.34 20.06 -2.98
N LEU A 121 -22.03 19.25 -3.78
CA LEU A 121 -23.29 19.66 -4.42
C LEU A 121 -24.54 19.16 -3.69
N PHE A 122 -24.44 18.04 -2.96
CA PHE A 122 -25.59 17.39 -2.32
C PHE A 122 -25.26 16.95 -0.88
N PRO A 123 -24.92 17.88 0.04
CA PRO A 123 -24.48 17.54 1.39
C PRO A 123 -25.54 16.74 2.18
N GLY A 124 -26.82 16.88 1.87
CA GLY A 124 -27.89 16.16 2.57
C GLY A 124 -27.90 14.64 2.33
N ILE A 125 -27.41 14.18 1.19
CA ILE A 125 -27.34 12.76 0.86
C ILE A 125 -25.90 12.20 0.99
N TYR A 126 -24.91 13.06 1.19
CA TYR A 126 -23.50 12.69 1.32
C TYR A 126 -23.26 11.58 2.34
N PRO A 127 -23.85 11.57 3.56
CA PRO A 127 -23.56 10.51 4.54
C PRO A 127 -23.90 9.11 4.02
N VAL A 128 -24.96 8.95 3.24
CA VAL A 128 -25.34 7.64 2.67
C VAL A 128 -24.26 7.14 1.70
N PHE A 129 -23.79 8.01 0.81
CA PHE A 129 -22.74 7.68 -0.15
C PHE A 129 -21.39 7.47 0.52
N PHE A 130 -21.08 8.23 1.56
CA PHE A 130 -19.87 8.06 2.36
C PHE A 130 -19.81 6.66 3.02
N TYR A 131 -20.87 6.23 3.71
CA TYR A 131 -20.91 4.89 4.30
C TYR A 131 -20.93 3.79 3.23
N THR A 132 -21.52 4.03 2.06
CA THR A 132 -21.42 3.10 0.93
C THR A 132 -19.97 2.97 0.45
N GLY A 133 -19.25 4.10 0.33
CA GLY A 133 -17.82 4.11 0.02
C GLY A 133 -16.98 3.36 1.06
N ALA A 134 -17.27 3.55 2.35
CA ALA A 134 -16.60 2.82 3.43
C ALA A 134 -16.87 1.29 3.33
N ALA A 135 -18.10 0.88 3.02
CA ALA A 135 -18.43 -0.54 2.79
C ALA A 135 -17.68 -1.12 1.58
N LEU A 136 -17.52 -0.34 0.49
CA LEU A 136 -16.72 -0.73 -0.66
C LEU A 136 -15.23 -0.89 -0.30
N LEU A 137 -14.68 -0.02 0.55
CA LEU A 137 -13.31 -0.15 1.06
C LEU A 137 -13.13 -1.44 1.88
N VAL A 138 -14.09 -1.78 2.75
CA VAL A 138 -14.08 -3.06 3.48
C VAL A 138 -14.08 -4.23 2.52
N LEU A 139 -14.96 -4.23 1.53
CA LEU A 139 -15.03 -5.26 0.50
C LEU A 139 -13.70 -5.37 -0.28
N GLN A 140 -13.10 -4.25 -0.63
CA GLN A 140 -11.78 -4.20 -1.29
C GLN A 140 -10.71 -4.87 -0.44
N LEU A 141 -10.60 -4.54 0.85
CA LEU A 141 -9.64 -5.14 1.77
C LEU A 141 -9.84 -6.66 1.91
N VAL A 142 -11.08 -7.12 1.99
CA VAL A 142 -11.41 -8.57 2.04
C VAL A 142 -10.98 -9.27 0.75
N LEU A 143 -11.33 -8.72 -0.41
CA LEU A 143 -10.96 -9.31 -1.71
C LEU A 143 -9.45 -9.37 -1.91
N TYR A 144 -8.73 -8.31 -1.50
CA TYR A 144 -7.27 -8.29 -1.58
C TYR A 144 -6.63 -9.29 -0.61
N SER A 145 -7.21 -9.47 0.58
CA SER A 145 -6.75 -10.47 1.53
C SER A 145 -6.90 -11.89 0.98
N ILE A 146 -8.07 -12.21 0.42
CA ILE A 146 -8.31 -13.51 -0.22
C ILE A 146 -7.32 -13.74 -1.36
N SER A 147 -7.15 -12.75 -2.23
CA SER A 147 -6.24 -12.83 -3.38
C SER A 147 -4.78 -13.03 -2.94
N PHE A 148 -4.35 -12.30 -1.91
CA PHE A 148 -3.00 -12.39 -1.38
C PHE A 148 -2.72 -13.76 -0.75
N PHE A 149 -3.56 -14.22 0.17
CA PHE A 149 -3.35 -15.52 0.84
C PHE A 149 -3.47 -16.70 -0.13
N LYS A 150 -4.39 -16.62 -1.10
CA LYS A 150 -4.49 -17.63 -2.16
C LYS A 150 -3.19 -17.69 -2.99
N SER A 151 -2.67 -16.54 -3.44
CA SER A 151 -1.41 -16.48 -4.20
C SER A 151 -0.22 -16.97 -3.39
N GLN A 152 -0.16 -16.61 -2.11
CA GLN A 152 0.89 -17.06 -1.21
C GLN A 152 0.90 -18.58 -1.02
N ASN A 153 -0.28 -19.18 -0.77
CA ASN A 153 -0.40 -20.62 -0.58
C ASN A 153 -0.04 -21.38 -1.86
N MET A 154 -0.47 -20.91 -3.03
CA MET A 154 -0.10 -21.51 -4.30
C MET A 154 1.42 -21.48 -4.53
N THR A 155 2.05 -20.33 -4.25
CA THR A 155 3.51 -20.20 -4.41
C THR A 155 4.28 -21.07 -3.41
N LEU A 156 3.80 -21.21 -2.16
CA LEU A 156 4.40 -22.12 -1.18
C LEU A 156 4.32 -23.56 -1.63
N ASN A 157 3.17 -23.99 -2.16
CA ASN A 157 3.01 -25.35 -2.67
C ASN A 157 3.94 -25.59 -3.87
N ASP A 158 3.97 -24.65 -4.84
CA ASP A 158 4.84 -24.74 -6.01
C ASP A 158 6.33 -24.83 -5.60
N LEU A 159 6.74 -24.09 -4.56
CA LEU A 159 8.13 -24.14 -4.07
C LEU A 159 8.45 -25.44 -3.31
N ASN A 160 7.54 -25.91 -2.48
CA ASN A 160 7.72 -27.16 -1.72
C ASN A 160 7.74 -28.40 -2.66
N ASP A 161 7.04 -28.34 -3.80
CA ASP A 161 7.07 -29.40 -4.80
C ASP A 161 8.40 -29.45 -5.59
N TYR A 162 9.06 -28.27 -5.76
CA TYR A 162 10.31 -28.17 -6.52
C TYR A 162 11.56 -28.32 -5.65
N TYR A 163 11.52 -27.93 -4.39
CA TYR A 163 12.69 -27.90 -3.49
C TYR A 163 12.40 -28.72 -2.24
N ALA A 164 13.38 -29.51 -1.82
CA ALA A 164 13.31 -30.29 -0.59
C ALA A 164 13.41 -29.46 0.70
N ASP A 165 13.68 -28.15 0.58
CA ASP A 165 13.83 -27.21 1.69
C ASP A 165 12.52 -26.46 2.00
N ASP A 166 12.30 -26.15 3.29
CA ASP A 166 11.16 -25.33 3.73
C ASP A 166 11.40 -23.84 3.42
N PHE A 167 10.71 -23.31 2.41
CA PHE A 167 10.75 -21.90 2.02
C PHE A 167 9.80 -20.99 2.82
N SER A 168 9.02 -21.55 3.74
CA SER A 168 8.10 -20.81 4.59
C SER A 168 8.72 -19.60 5.31
N PRO A 169 9.96 -19.70 5.89
CA PRO A 169 10.60 -18.55 6.55
C PRO A 169 10.94 -17.39 5.61
N ARG A 170 11.23 -17.66 4.34
CA ARG A 170 11.63 -16.63 3.36
C ARG A 170 10.43 -15.78 2.91
N LEU A 171 9.23 -16.38 2.83
CA LEU A 171 7.99 -15.67 2.53
C LEU A 171 7.36 -15.02 3.76
N GLY A 172 7.84 -15.33 4.96
CA GLY A 172 7.34 -14.79 6.23
C GLY A 172 7.39 -13.26 6.30
N GLY A 173 8.44 -12.64 5.78
CA GLY A 173 8.58 -11.18 5.73
C GLY A 173 7.52 -10.49 4.85
N ILE A 174 7.16 -11.08 3.71
CA ILE A 174 6.13 -10.56 2.81
C ILE A 174 4.75 -10.70 3.45
N ARG A 175 4.50 -11.85 4.11
CA ARG A 175 3.27 -12.09 4.87
C ARG A 175 3.12 -11.09 6.01
N ALA A 176 4.18 -10.85 6.78
CA ALA A 176 4.18 -9.86 7.85
C ALA A 176 3.90 -8.45 7.31
N GLY A 177 4.52 -8.07 6.19
CA GLY A 177 4.25 -6.80 5.50
C GLY A 177 2.77 -6.65 5.11
N PHE A 178 2.15 -7.71 4.58
CA PHE A 178 0.74 -7.70 4.22
C PHE A 178 -0.18 -7.56 5.45
N ILE A 179 0.11 -8.28 6.53
CA ILE A 179 -0.66 -8.18 7.79
C ILE A 179 -0.57 -6.77 8.37
N LEU A 180 0.62 -6.15 8.37
CA LEU A 180 0.79 -4.77 8.81
C LEU A 180 -0.05 -3.79 7.97
N MET A 181 -0.12 -4.00 6.67
CA MET A 181 -0.97 -3.19 5.78
C MET A 181 -2.46 -3.37 6.07
N LEU A 182 -2.91 -4.60 6.36
CA LEU A 182 -4.29 -4.84 6.79
C LEU A 182 -4.60 -4.10 8.09
N ILE A 183 -3.69 -4.11 9.06
CA ILE A 183 -3.84 -3.37 10.31
C ILE A 183 -4.02 -1.87 10.02
N ILE A 184 -3.18 -1.28 9.14
CA ILE A 184 -3.34 0.12 8.74
C ILE A 184 -4.70 0.36 8.07
N GLY A 185 -5.13 -0.52 7.18
CA GLY A 185 -6.43 -0.43 6.51
C GLY A 185 -7.61 -0.45 7.50
N VAL A 186 -7.55 -1.34 8.50
CA VAL A 186 -8.56 -1.39 9.58
C VAL A 186 -8.50 -0.13 10.45
N MET A 187 -7.32 0.35 10.80
CA MET A 187 -7.18 1.61 11.55
C MET A 187 -7.72 2.81 10.75
N ALA A 188 -7.49 2.85 9.42
CA ALA A 188 -8.06 3.87 8.55
C ALA A 188 -9.60 3.82 8.56
N LEU A 189 -10.21 2.63 8.57
CA LEU A 189 -11.67 2.49 8.76
C LEU A 189 -12.12 2.98 10.13
N CYS A 190 -11.35 2.76 11.19
CA CYS A 190 -11.66 3.29 12.51
C CYS A 190 -11.68 4.82 12.53
N THR A 191 -10.81 5.51 11.77
CA THR A 191 -10.82 6.98 11.68
C THR A 191 -12.13 7.53 11.13
N LEU A 192 -12.86 6.75 10.32
CA LEU A 192 -14.13 7.19 9.72
C LEU A 192 -15.26 7.30 10.74
N VAL A 193 -15.16 6.57 11.85
CA VAL A 193 -16.21 6.47 12.87
C VAL A 193 -15.80 7.16 14.18
N THR A 194 -14.48 7.30 14.42
CA THR A 194 -13.94 7.91 15.62
C THR A 194 -13.71 9.41 15.42
N GLY A 195 -13.63 10.14 16.53
CA GLY A 195 -13.34 11.57 16.49
C GLY A 195 -11.86 11.90 16.18
N PRO A 196 -11.53 13.20 16.06
CA PRO A 196 -10.21 13.69 15.65
C PRO A 196 -9.05 13.26 16.55
N TRP A 197 -9.32 12.89 17.81
CA TRP A 197 -8.30 12.38 18.74
C TRP A 197 -7.61 11.10 18.24
N PHE A 198 -8.33 10.29 17.45
CA PHE A 198 -7.81 9.02 16.94
C PHE A 198 -6.67 9.21 15.94
N TYR A 199 -6.62 10.34 15.22
CA TYR A 199 -5.49 10.67 14.35
C TYR A 199 -4.16 10.73 15.08
N SER A 200 -4.17 11.11 16.37
CA SER A 200 -2.96 11.14 17.20
C SER A 200 -2.36 9.74 17.43
N ILE A 201 -3.17 8.69 17.31
CA ILE A 201 -2.73 7.28 17.40
C ILE A 201 -2.48 6.72 16.01
N PHE A 202 -3.38 7.00 15.07
CA PHE A 202 -3.34 6.47 13.71
C PHE A 202 -2.08 6.92 12.94
N VAL A 203 -1.74 8.22 13.00
CA VAL A 203 -0.60 8.76 12.24
C VAL A 203 0.73 8.13 12.67
N PRO A 204 1.13 8.08 13.95
CA PRO A 204 2.33 7.38 14.37
C PRO A 204 2.31 5.88 14.02
N ALA A 205 1.16 5.22 14.17
CA ALA A 205 1.03 3.79 13.89
C ALA A 205 1.29 3.49 12.40
N TYR A 206 0.67 4.22 11.48
CA TYR A 206 0.92 3.98 10.06
C TYR A 206 2.35 4.34 9.64
N LEU A 207 2.99 5.35 10.24
CA LEU A 207 4.39 5.67 9.97
C LEU A 207 5.32 4.52 10.37
N ILE A 208 5.11 3.93 11.55
CA ILE A 208 5.88 2.76 12.00
C ILE A 208 5.66 1.59 11.02
N CYS A 209 4.40 1.29 10.69
CA CYS A 209 4.07 0.20 9.78
C CYS A 209 4.68 0.40 8.39
N TYR A 210 4.58 1.59 7.78
CA TYR A 210 5.19 1.86 6.48
C TYR A 210 6.71 1.80 6.52
N THR A 211 7.33 2.21 7.62
CA THR A 211 8.79 2.07 7.81
C THR A 211 9.17 0.59 7.82
N ILE A 212 8.46 -0.26 8.57
CA ILE A 212 8.72 -1.71 8.62
C ILE A 212 8.52 -2.32 7.23
N VAL A 213 7.43 -1.98 6.54
CA VAL A 213 7.16 -2.46 5.17
C VAL A 213 8.28 -2.05 4.22
N ALA A 214 8.73 -0.80 4.26
CA ALA A 214 9.82 -0.31 3.42
C ALA A 214 11.12 -1.09 3.69
N ILE A 215 11.47 -1.32 4.96
CA ILE A 215 12.65 -2.10 5.36
C ILE A 215 12.54 -3.56 4.84
N CYS A 216 11.39 -4.20 5.02
CA CYS A 216 11.15 -5.56 4.52
C CYS A 216 11.31 -5.63 3.00
N MET A 217 10.79 -4.64 2.28
CA MET A 217 10.91 -4.55 0.84
C MET A 217 12.35 -4.34 0.37
N ILE A 218 13.09 -3.43 1.02
CA ILE A 218 14.50 -3.18 0.72
C ILE A 218 15.31 -4.46 0.89
N ARG A 219 15.11 -5.16 2.00
CA ARG A 219 15.78 -6.44 2.28
C ARG A 219 15.45 -7.49 1.22
N TYR A 220 14.18 -7.65 0.89
CA TYR A 220 13.74 -8.63 -0.11
C TYR A 220 14.36 -8.36 -1.48
N VAL A 221 14.31 -7.12 -1.96
CA VAL A 221 14.89 -6.74 -3.26
C VAL A 221 16.42 -6.96 -3.27
N ASN A 222 17.11 -6.58 -2.21
CA ASN A 222 18.56 -6.80 -2.10
C ASN A 222 18.91 -8.29 -2.15
N ILE A 223 18.21 -9.13 -1.38
CA ILE A 223 18.44 -10.59 -1.39
C ILE A 223 18.17 -11.17 -2.78
N THR A 224 17.04 -10.82 -3.40
CA THR A 224 16.66 -11.34 -4.73
C THR A 224 17.62 -10.89 -5.82
N SER A 225 18.15 -9.66 -5.75
CA SER A 225 19.09 -9.14 -6.73
C SER A 225 20.48 -9.79 -6.67
N PHE A 226 20.86 -10.37 -5.52
CA PHE A 226 22.12 -11.08 -5.33
C PHE A 226 22.03 -12.58 -5.66
N ILE A 227 20.91 -13.24 -5.36
CA ILE A 227 20.75 -14.69 -5.51
C ILE A 227 20.50 -15.09 -6.98
N LEU A 228 19.68 -14.38 -7.72
CA LEU A 228 19.34 -14.72 -9.11
C LEU A 228 20.56 -14.73 -10.08
N PRO A 229 21.51 -13.79 -10.01
CA PRO A 229 22.71 -13.86 -10.86
C PRO A 229 23.62 -15.04 -10.55
N ALA A 230 23.69 -15.49 -9.29
CA ALA A 230 24.52 -16.63 -8.89
C ALA A 230 23.97 -17.95 -9.43
N VAL A 231 22.65 -18.15 -9.37
CA VAL A 231 21.98 -19.35 -9.89
C VAL A 231 22.05 -19.44 -11.41
N SER A 232 22.05 -18.32 -12.14
CA SER A 232 22.17 -18.32 -13.59
C SER A 232 23.58 -18.58 -14.10
N GLN A 233 24.62 -18.44 -13.27
CA GLN A 233 26.00 -18.78 -13.65
C GLN A 233 26.30 -20.28 -13.45
N ASP A 234 25.73 -20.91 -12.42
CA ASP A 234 25.90 -22.35 -12.19
C ASP A 234 25.16 -23.24 -13.21
N SER A 235 24.18 -22.69 -13.94
CA SER A 235 23.45 -23.44 -14.98
C SER A 235 24.09 -23.39 -16.37
N THR A 236 25.24 -22.73 -16.50
CA THR A 236 25.99 -22.60 -17.78
C THR A 236 27.34 -23.29 -17.77
N GLU A 237 27.71 -23.94 -16.66
CA GLU A 237 28.81 -24.91 -16.58
C GLU A 237 28.29 -26.38 -16.57
#